data_b95ab759198b347b06061de7a3da2bde
#
_entry.id   b95ab759198b347b06061de7a3da2bde
#
_cell.length_a   1.000
_cell.length_b   1.000
_cell.length_c   1.000
_cell.angle_alpha   90.00
_cell.angle_beta   90.00
_cell.angle_gamma   90.00
#
_symmetry.space_group_name_H-M   'P 1'
#
loop_
_entity.id
_entity.type
_entity.pdbx_description
1 polymer ?
#
loop_
_entity_poly.entity_id
_entity_poly.type
_entity_poly.pdbx_seq_one_letter_code
_entity_poly.pdbx_strand_id
1 'polypeptide(L)'
;LADLAGKKLYATGQGSTPEYILNYLLDKSGIADKVEVEYVTSHDELATLAASGKATISMLPEPKVTAATSKNAELRIALNLTEEFEKISGKTLIQGVVIAKKDFVEKNPDAVKMFLKEYEASINAANNDIETTSALCEQYGIIPKAPVAKKAIPNCNIAFYRRDRVTKLFGCK
;
A
#
# COMPACT_ATOMS: atom_id res chain seq x y z
N LEU A 1 -7.58 12.53 -10.83
CA LEU A 1 -7.47 13.35 -9.60
C LEU A 1 -8.37 14.61 -9.68
N ALA A 2 -8.37 15.35 -10.79
CA ALA A 2 -9.14 16.60 -10.94
C ALA A 2 -10.63 16.45 -10.56
N ASP A 3 -11.22 15.29 -10.80
CA ASP A 3 -12.64 15.01 -10.50
C ASP A 3 -12.95 14.94 -8.98
N LEU A 4 -11.91 14.97 -8.11
CA LEU A 4 -12.08 15.07 -6.67
C LEU A 4 -12.43 16.49 -6.20
N ALA A 5 -12.18 17.51 -7.02
CA ALA A 5 -12.49 18.89 -6.66
C ALA A 5 -13.98 19.07 -6.31
N GLY A 6 -14.26 19.71 -5.18
CA GLY A 6 -15.59 19.90 -4.63
C GLY A 6 -16.20 18.67 -3.97
N LYS A 7 -15.44 17.60 -3.77
CA LYS A 7 -15.92 16.36 -3.17
C LYS A 7 -15.31 16.11 -1.80
N LYS A 8 -16.00 15.28 -1.02
CA LYS A 8 -15.52 14.76 0.25
C LYS A 8 -14.88 13.40 0.05
N LEU A 9 -13.65 13.25 0.55
CA LEU A 9 -12.86 12.03 0.53
C LEU A 9 -12.66 11.52 1.95
N TYR A 10 -13.06 10.30 2.22
CA TYR A 10 -12.77 9.61 3.46
C TYR A 10 -11.43 8.88 3.34
N ALA A 11 -10.53 9.09 4.29
CA ALA A 11 -9.18 8.56 4.26
C ALA A 11 -8.80 7.86 5.57
N THR A 12 -7.77 7.05 5.54
CA THR A 12 -7.13 6.47 6.72
C THR A 12 -5.62 6.72 6.69
N GLY A 13 -4.95 6.51 7.82
CA GLY A 13 -3.50 6.65 7.91
C GLY A 13 -3.03 8.08 8.13
N GLN A 14 -3.83 8.89 8.86
CA GLN A 14 -3.42 10.22 9.29
C GLN A 14 -2.10 10.17 10.09
N GLY A 15 -1.20 11.11 9.85
CA GLY A 15 0.14 11.14 10.44
C GLY A 15 1.14 10.15 9.84
N SER A 16 0.80 9.51 8.71
CA SER A 16 1.65 8.50 8.08
C SER A 16 1.74 8.66 6.56
N THR A 17 2.48 7.79 5.90
CA THR A 17 2.73 7.86 4.44
C THR A 17 1.48 8.07 3.58
N PRO A 18 0.33 7.41 3.81
CA PRO A 18 -0.86 7.64 3.01
C PRO A 18 -1.32 9.10 2.99
N GLU A 19 -1.32 9.77 4.14
CA GLU A 19 -1.68 11.20 4.21
C GLU A 19 -0.71 12.07 3.42
N TYR A 20 0.61 11.86 3.61
CA TYR A 20 1.62 12.65 2.90
C TYR A 20 1.54 12.48 1.39
N ILE A 21 1.28 11.27 0.92
CA ILE A 21 1.11 10.99 -0.51
C ILE A 21 -0.17 11.65 -1.04
N LEU A 22 -1.28 11.53 -0.32
CA LEU A 22 -2.54 12.18 -0.71
C LEU A 22 -2.35 13.70 -0.83
N ASN A 23 -1.78 14.33 0.20
CA ASN A 23 -1.55 15.77 0.21
C ASN A 23 -0.62 16.20 -0.93
N TYR A 24 0.46 15.45 -1.20
CA TYR A 24 1.34 15.69 -2.33
C TYR A 24 0.60 15.64 -3.67
N LEU A 25 -0.24 14.63 -3.87
CA LEU A 25 -1.00 14.45 -5.11
C LEU A 25 -2.04 15.56 -5.31
N LEU A 26 -2.75 15.94 -4.25
CA LEU A 26 -3.74 17.03 -4.29
C LEU A 26 -3.08 18.38 -4.58
N ASP A 27 -1.93 18.66 -3.92
CA ASP A 27 -1.15 19.87 -4.14
C ASP A 27 -0.64 19.95 -5.58
N LYS A 28 0.02 18.90 -6.07
CA LYS A 28 0.53 18.85 -7.44
C LYS A 28 -0.56 18.91 -8.51
N SER A 29 -1.78 18.54 -8.17
CA SER A 29 -2.96 18.65 -9.04
C SER A 29 -3.70 19.98 -8.94
N GLY A 30 -3.27 20.90 -8.04
CA GLY A 30 -3.88 22.20 -7.83
C GLY A 30 -5.31 22.16 -7.27
N ILE A 31 -5.61 21.13 -6.46
CA ILE A 31 -6.94 20.91 -5.88
C ILE A 31 -6.92 20.69 -4.37
N ALA A 32 -5.79 20.95 -3.70
CA ALA A 32 -5.64 20.71 -2.27
C ALA A 32 -6.68 21.44 -1.41
N ASP A 33 -7.00 22.67 -1.77
CA ASP A 33 -8.01 23.51 -1.12
C ASP A 33 -9.47 23.23 -1.57
N LYS A 34 -9.64 22.31 -2.52
CA LYS A 34 -10.95 22.00 -3.13
C LYS A 34 -11.48 20.62 -2.74
N VAL A 35 -10.73 19.85 -1.97
CA VAL A 35 -11.11 18.51 -1.52
C VAL A 35 -11.23 18.51 -0.01
N GLU A 36 -12.42 18.17 0.48
CA GLU A 36 -12.62 17.95 1.92
C GLU A 36 -12.12 16.54 2.28
N VAL A 37 -11.09 16.42 3.11
CA VAL A 37 -10.57 15.12 3.55
C VAL A 37 -10.98 14.88 5.01
N GLU A 38 -11.74 13.80 5.23
CA GLU A 38 -12.09 13.32 6.57
C GLU A 38 -11.32 12.04 6.90
N TYR A 39 -10.57 12.07 8.00
CA TYR A 39 -9.78 10.92 8.44
C TYR A 39 -10.58 10.04 9.41
N VAL A 40 -10.68 8.75 9.06
CA VAL A 40 -11.24 7.69 9.89
C VAL A 40 -10.08 6.93 10.54
N THR A 41 -10.21 6.64 11.83
CA THR A 41 -9.09 6.06 12.61
C THR A 41 -8.74 4.64 12.18
N SER A 42 -9.73 3.83 11.79
CA SER A 42 -9.56 2.41 11.46
C SER A 42 -9.78 2.12 9.98
N HIS A 43 -8.85 1.37 9.38
CA HIS A 43 -9.04 0.84 8.02
C HIS A 43 -10.28 -0.07 7.93
N ASP A 44 -10.58 -0.84 8.96
CA ASP A 44 -11.75 -1.75 8.97
C ASP A 44 -13.07 -0.98 9.06
N GLU A 45 -13.09 0.08 9.83
CA GLU A 45 -14.23 0.99 9.91
C GLU A 45 -14.49 1.64 8.55
N LEU A 46 -13.49 2.26 7.94
CA LEU A 46 -13.65 2.88 6.63
C LEU A 46 -14.04 1.88 5.53
N ALA A 47 -13.46 0.68 5.54
CA ALA A 47 -13.86 -0.38 4.61
C ALA A 47 -15.32 -0.79 4.77
N THR A 48 -15.83 -0.77 6.02
CA THR A 48 -17.25 -1.05 6.32
C THR A 48 -18.15 0.09 5.86
N LEU A 49 -17.76 1.34 6.10
CA LEU A 49 -18.48 2.53 5.62
C LEU A 49 -18.54 2.57 4.08
N ALA A 50 -17.45 2.27 3.41
CA ALA A 50 -17.41 2.17 1.95
C ALA A 50 -18.33 1.05 1.44
N ALA A 51 -18.22 -0.15 2.00
CA ALA A 51 -19.04 -1.30 1.60
C ALA A 51 -20.55 -1.05 1.82
N SER A 52 -20.94 -0.25 2.82
CA SER A 52 -22.33 0.13 3.08
C SER A 52 -22.81 1.36 2.29
N GLY A 53 -21.97 1.95 1.45
CA GLY A 53 -22.28 3.15 0.66
C GLY A 53 -22.28 4.47 1.45
N LYS A 54 -21.91 4.45 2.73
CA LYS A 54 -21.85 5.65 3.58
C LYS A 54 -20.64 6.53 3.29
N ALA A 55 -19.51 5.95 2.90
CA ALA A 55 -18.32 6.66 2.45
C ALA A 55 -18.21 6.47 0.92
N THR A 56 -18.70 7.46 0.17
CA THR A 56 -18.84 7.37 -1.29
C THR A 56 -17.50 7.44 -2.05
N ILE A 57 -16.54 8.15 -1.50
CA ILE A 57 -15.15 8.21 -2.03
C ILE A 57 -14.24 7.89 -0.86
N SER A 58 -13.46 6.83 -0.98
CA SER A 58 -12.64 6.33 0.12
C SER A 58 -11.22 6.02 -0.33
N MET A 59 -10.22 6.41 0.49
CA MET A 59 -8.83 6.01 0.33
C MET A 59 -8.49 4.92 1.34
N LEU A 60 -8.24 3.73 0.84
CA LEU A 60 -7.95 2.53 1.63
C LEU A 60 -6.72 1.81 1.10
N PRO A 61 -5.93 1.16 1.97
CA PRO A 61 -4.86 0.27 1.53
C PRO A 61 -5.40 -1.11 1.15
N GLU A 62 -4.62 -1.87 0.38
CA GLU A 62 -4.81 -3.32 0.29
C GLU A 62 -4.43 -3.99 1.64
N PRO A 63 -5.11 -5.05 2.04
CA PRO A 63 -6.19 -5.77 1.35
C PRO A 63 -7.61 -5.23 1.62
N LYS A 64 -7.75 -4.05 2.24
CA LYS A 64 -9.05 -3.48 2.64
C LYS A 64 -9.90 -3.04 1.44
N VAL A 65 -9.25 -2.51 0.39
CA VAL A 65 -9.91 -2.21 -0.89
C VAL A 65 -10.56 -3.47 -1.47
N THR A 66 -9.77 -4.54 -1.60
CA THR A 66 -10.27 -5.83 -2.11
C THR A 66 -11.38 -6.40 -1.23
N ALA A 67 -11.29 -6.28 0.10
CA ALA A 67 -12.33 -6.73 1.01
C ALA A 67 -13.63 -5.94 0.86
N ALA A 68 -13.56 -4.62 0.70
CA ALA A 68 -14.73 -3.75 0.51
C ALA A 68 -15.41 -4.01 -0.85
N THR A 69 -14.65 -4.05 -1.95
CA THR A 69 -15.19 -4.30 -3.30
C THR A 69 -15.75 -5.71 -3.44
N SER A 70 -15.23 -6.69 -2.69
CA SER A 70 -15.80 -8.05 -2.65
C SER A 70 -17.15 -8.13 -1.92
N LYS A 71 -17.44 -7.17 -1.02
CA LYS A 71 -18.70 -7.10 -0.30
C LYS A 71 -19.76 -6.28 -1.03
N ASN A 72 -19.34 -5.31 -1.82
CA ASN A 72 -20.23 -4.44 -2.58
C ASN A 72 -19.72 -4.29 -4.02
N ALA A 73 -20.45 -4.89 -4.96
CA ALA A 73 -20.11 -4.90 -6.38
C ALA A 73 -20.28 -3.54 -7.08
N GLU A 74 -20.95 -2.57 -6.44
CA GLU A 74 -21.08 -1.21 -6.96
C GLU A 74 -19.82 -0.37 -6.74
N LEU A 75 -18.95 -0.81 -5.81
CA LEU A 75 -17.67 -0.18 -5.59
C LEU A 75 -16.67 -0.51 -6.71
N ARG A 76 -15.95 0.49 -7.14
CA ARG A 76 -14.85 0.36 -8.11
C ARG A 76 -13.61 1.08 -7.63
N ILE A 77 -12.45 0.61 -8.02
CA ILE A 77 -11.19 1.34 -7.86
C ILE A 77 -11.17 2.43 -8.93
N ALA A 78 -11.27 3.69 -8.51
CA ALA A 78 -11.27 4.84 -9.40
C ALA A 78 -9.87 5.34 -9.71
N LEU A 79 -8.96 5.28 -8.73
CA LEU A 79 -7.57 5.74 -8.83
C LEU A 79 -6.65 4.77 -8.08
N ASN A 80 -5.50 4.50 -8.66
CA ASN A 80 -4.39 3.84 -8.01
C ASN A 80 -3.35 4.89 -7.62
N LEU A 81 -3.21 5.17 -6.32
CA LEU A 81 -2.33 6.24 -5.84
C LEU A 81 -0.85 5.97 -6.11
N THR A 82 -0.43 4.71 -6.21
CA THR A 82 0.94 4.37 -6.63
C THR A 82 1.19 4.85 -8.06
N GLU A 83 0.29 4.55 -8.99
CA GLU A 83 0.40 4.99 -10.38
C GLU A 83 0.31 6.51 -10.52
N GLU A 84 -0.60 7.16 -9.80
CA GLU A 84 -0.72 8.61 -9.81
C GLU A 84 0.54 9.29 -9.25
N PHE A 85 1.11 8.74 -8.19
CA PHE A 85 2.38 9.23 -7.63
C PHE A 85 3.53 9.06 -8.63
N GLU A 86 3.65 7.92 -9.29
CA GLU A 86 4.69 7.66 -10.28
C GLU A 86 4.56 8.59 -11.51
N LYS A 87 3.34 8.81 -11.99
CA LYS A 87 3.06 9.75 -13.08
C LYS A 87 3.50 11.18 -12.76
N ILE A 88 3.23 11.66 -11.55
CA ILE A 88 3.50 13.04 -11.13
C ILE A 88 4.94 13.23 -10.70
N SER A 89 5.49 12.28 -9.95
CA SER A 89 6.84 12.41 -9.37
C SER A 89 7.97 11.87 -10.25
N GLY A 90 7.65 10.97 -11.19
CA GLY A 90 8.63 10.19 -11.95
C GLY A 90 9.40 9.17 -11.08
N LYS A 91 8.91 8.87 -9.88
CA LYS A 91 9.59 8.00 -8.90
C LYS A 91 8.67 6.88 -8.42
N THR A 92 9.25 5.73 -8.10
CA THR A 92 8.52 4.62 -7.49
C THR A 92 8.11 4.94 -6.05
N LEU A 93 6.86 4.69 -5.70
CA LEU A 93 6.35 4.84 -4.35
C LEU A 93 6.78 3.65 -3.49
N ILE A 94 7.63 3.91 -2.49
CA ILE A 94 8.04 2.92 -1.49
C ILE A 94 7.42 3.29 -0.14
N GLN A 95 6.60 2.40 0.42
CA GLN A 95 5.89 2.63 1.67
C GLN A 95 6.49 1.87 2.86
N GLY A 96 7.09 0.72 2.61
CA GLY A 96 7.66 -0.13 3.65
C GLY A 96 9.09 -0.56 3.32
N VAL A 97 9.93 -0.60 4.35
CA VAL A 97 11.32 -1.05 4.23
C VAL A 97 11.71 -1.91 5.44
N VAL A 98 12.64 -2.82 5.23
CA VAL A 98 13.31 -3.54 6.32
C VAL A 98 14.53 -2.73 6.75
N ILE A 99 14.64 -2.46 8.05
CA ILE A 99 15.79 -1.78 8.66
C ILE A 99 16.52 -2.70 9.63
N ALA A 100 17.83 -2.56 9.72
CA ALA A 100 18.65 -3.27 10.70
C ALA A 100 19.63 -2.28 11.38
N LYS A 101 19.91 -2.52 12.67
CA LYS A 101 20.92 -1.74 13.39
C LYS A 101 22.29 -1.96 12.76
N LYS A 102 23.07 -0.89 12.59
CA LYS A 102 24.41 -0.94 12.00
C LYS A 102 25.30 -1.96 12.69
N ASP A 103 25.37 -1.92 14.04
CA ASP A 103 26.18 -2.82 14.83
C ASP A 103 25.78 -4.31 14.64
N PHE A 104 24.47 -4.58 14.44
CA PHE A 104 24.00 -5.93 14.16
C PHE A 104 24.50 -6.42 12.80
N VAL A 105 24.42 -5.57 11.78
CA VAL A 105 24.89 -5.89 10.43
C VAL A 105 26.39 -6.15 10.42
N GLU A 106 27.17 -5.32 11.10
CA GLU A 106 28.64 -5.45 11.19
C GLU A 106 29.08 -6.71 11.95
N LYS A 107 28.35 -7.07 13.03
CA LYS A 107 28.65 -8.25 13.84
C LYS A 107 28.14 -9.57 13.26
N ASN A 108 27.13 -9.52 12.38
CA ASN A 108 26.44 -10.70 11.85
C ASN A 108 26.27 -10.65 10.33
N PRO A 109 27.33 -10.43 9.54
CA PRO A 109 27.19 -10.23 8.10
C PRO A 109 26.61 -11.44 7.36
N ASP A 110 26.94 -12.67 7.78
CA ASP A 110 26.43 -13.89 7.17
C ASP A 110 24.95 -14.10 7.45
N ALA A 111 24.50 -13.81 8.68
CA ALA A 111 23.07 -13.87 9.03
C ALA A 111 22.25 -12.85 8.20
N VAL A 112 22.77 -11.64 8.00
CA VAL A 112 22.13 -10.62 7.17
C VAL A 112 22.06 -11.06 5.70
N LYS A 113 23.14 -11.64 5.19
CA LYS A 113 23.18 -12.17 3.81
C LYS A 113 22.17 -13.30 3.61
N MET A 114 22.10 -14.22 4.57
CA MET A 114 21.13 -15.32 4.53
C MET A 114 19.69 -14.81 4.61
N PHE A 115 19.41 -13.88 5.53
CA PHE A 115 18.09 -13.24 5.62
C PHE A 115 17.67 -12.59 4.30
N LEU A 116 18.55 -11.80 3.69
CA LEU A 116 18.23 -11.12 2.42
C LEU A 116 17.95 -12.11 1.29
N LYS A 117 18.68 -13.22 1.23
CA LYS A 117 18.44 -14.29 0.25
C LYS A 117 17.06 -14.92 0.43
N GLU A 118 16.72 -15.30 1.66
CA GLU A 118 15.42 -15.92 1.97
C GLU A 118 14.27 -14.91 1.82
N TYR A 119 14.50 -13.65 2.14
CA TYR A 119 13.52 -12.58 1.95
C TYR A 119 13.22 -12.33 0.47
N GLU A 120 14.26 -12.30 -0.39
CA GLU A 120 14.08 -12.22 -1.85
C GLU A 120 13.33 -13.43 -2.39
N ALA A 121 13.67 -14.64 -1.94
CA ALA A 121 12.97 -15.87 -2.32
C ALA A 121 11.50 -15.86 -1.90
N SER A 122 11.20 -15.41 -0.69
CA SER A 122 9.84 -15.26 -0.17
C SER A 122 9.01 -14.27 -0.98
N ILE A 123 9.58 -13.12 -1.34
CA ILE A 123 8.90 -12.12 -2.19
C ILE A 123 8.62 -12.68 -3.58
N ASN A 124 9.59 -13.39 -4.17
CA ASN A 124 9.39 -14.04 -5.46
C ASN A 124 8.31 -15.12 -5.40
N ALA A 125 8.27 -15.92 -4.33
CA ALA A 125 7.20 -16.90 -4.11
C ALA A 125 5.84 -16.22 -3.98
N ALA A 126 5.74 -15.14 -3.20
CA ALA A 126 4.50 -14.38 -3.02
C ALA A 126 3.92 -13.85 -4.34
N ASN A 127 4.79 -13.42 -5.26
CA ASN A 127 4.36 -12.87 -6.55
C ASN A 127 4.08 -13.95 -7.62
N ASN A 128 4.77 -15.10 -7.56
CA ASN A 128 4.70 -16.12 -8.60
C ASN A 128 3.81 -17.32 -8.24
N ASP A 129 3.57 -17.56 -6.94
CA ASP A 129 2.70 -18.63 -6.44
C ASP A 129 1.61 -18.03 -5.52
N ILE A 130 0.68 -17.35 -6.13
CA ILE A 130 -0.42 -16.66 -5.43
C ILE A 130 -1.34 -17.66 -4.72
N GLU A 131 -1.52 -18.86 -5.25
CA GLU A 131 -2.36 -19.90 -4.63
C GLU A 131 -1.80 -20.30 -3.27
N THR A 132 -0.55 -20.76 -3.22
CA THR A 132 0.11 -21.14 -1.97
C THR A 132 0.23 -19.94 -1.03
N THR A 133 0.61 -18.77 -1.53
CA THR A 133 0.77 -17.57 -0.71
C THR A 133 -0.56 -17.14 -0.08
N SER A 134 -1.66 -17.19 -0.82
CA SER A 134 -2.98 -16.82 -0.26
C SER A 134 -3.46 -17.81 0.80
N ALA A 135 -3.19 -19.09 0.63
CA ALA A 135 -3.48 -20.12 1.64
C ALA A 135 -2.65 -19.89 2.93
N LEU A 136 -1.36 -19.56 2.79
CA LEU A 136 -0.50 -19.22 3.92
C LEU A 136 -0.95 -17.92 4.62
N CYS A 137 -1.39 -16.90 3.88
CA CYS A 137 -1.94 -15.68 4.46
C CYS A 137 -3.16 -15.98 5.36
N GLU A 138 -4.06 -16.86 4.94
CA GLU A 138 -5.20 -17.29 5.76
C GLU A 138 -4.74 -18.13 6.96
N GLN A 139 -3.89 -19.12 6.73
CA GLN A 139 -3.37 -20.00 7.78
C GLN A 139 -2.69 -19.23 8.92
N TYR A 140 -1.91 -18.20 8.58
CA TYR A 140 -1.19 -17.38 9.56
C TYR A 140 -1.94 -16.11 10.00
N GLY A 141 -3.20 -15.92 9.57
CA GLY A 141 -4.03 -14.78 9.95
C GLY A 141 -3.55 -13.43 9.44
N ILE A 142 -2.72 -13.40 8.38
CA ILE A 142 -2.22 -12.17 7.75
C ILE A 142 -3.35 -11.50 6.98
N ILE A 143 -4.07 -12.26 6.19
CA ILE A 143 -5.31 -11.86 5.53
C ILE A 143 -6.36 -12.93 5.88
N PRO A 144 -7.51 -12.56 6.44
CA PRO A 144 -8.44 -13.52 7.06
C PRO A 144 -9.01 -14.59 6.14
N LYS A 145 -8.98 -14.37 4.82
CA LYS A 145 -9.57 -15.30 3.83
C LYS A 145 -8.68 -15.40 2.59
N ALA A 146 -8.29 -16.60 2.21
CA ALA A 146 -7.47 -16.88 1.03
C ALA A 146 -8.04 -16.27 -0.27
N PRO A 147 -9.35 -16.32 -0.58
CA PRO A 147 -9.89 -15.65 -1.76
C PRO A 147 -9.69 -14.14 -1.80
N VAL A 148 -9.67 -13.47 -0.64
CA VAL A 148 -9.38 -12.03 -0.54
C VAL A 148 -7.88 -11.81 -0.76
N ALA A 149 -7.03 -12.62 -0.12
CA ALA A 149 -5.58 -12.57 -0.29
C ALA A 149 -5.19 -12.75 -1.78
N LYS A 150 -5.77 -13.74 -2.44
CA LYS A 150 -5.53 -14.03 -3.86
C LYS A 150 -5.81 -12.84 -4.77
N LYS A 151 -6.85 -12.07 -4.49
CA LYS A 151 -7.21 -10.87 -5.26
C LYS A 151 -6.37 -9.65 -4.86
N ALA A 152 -5.98 -9.54 -3.58
CA ALA A 152 -5.26 -8.37 -3.06
C ALA A 152 -3.76 -8.40 -3.36
N ILE A 153 -3.10 -9.57 -3.27
CA ILE A 153 -1.65 -9.73 -3.43
C ILE A 153 -1.10 -9.04 -4.70
N PRO A 154 -1.71 -9.19 -5.90
CA PRO A 154 -1.21 -8.51 -7.10
C PRO A 154 -1.19 -6.99 -7.00
N ASN A 155 -2.03 -6.40 -6.14
CA ASN A 155 -2.15 -4.96 -5.94
C ASN A 155 -1.32 -4.44 -4.76
N CYS A 156 -0.69 -5.33 -3.97
CA CYS A 156 0.11 -4.94 -2.81
C CYS A 156 1.49 -4.38 -3.18
N ASN A 157 1.90 -4.43 -4.45
CA ASN A 157 3.20 -3.96 -4.94
C ASN A 157 4.39 -4.52 -4.14
N ILE A 158 4.35 -5.82 -3.81
CA ILE A 158 5.39 -6.49 -3.05
C ILE A 158 6.63 -6.64 -3.94
N ALA A 159 7.75 -6.00 -3.55
CA ALA A 159 8.96 -5.99 -4.34
C ALA A 159 10.22 -6.06 -3.47
N PHE A 160 11.28 -6.68 -4.02
CA PHE A 160 12.59 -6.72 -3.40
C PHE A 160 13.51 -5.70 -4.05
N TYR A 161 13.90 -4.67 -3.28
CA TYR A 161 14.87 -3.67 -3.70
C TYR A 161 16.10 -3.72 -2.79
N ARG A 162 17.28 -3.86 -3.36
CA ARG A 162 18.55 -3.74 -2.62
C ARG A 162 18.90 -2.27 -2.39
N ARG A 163 19.72 -2.02 -1.39
CA ARG A 163 20.13 -0.68 -0.94
C ARG A 163 20.61 0.23 -2.07
N ASP A 164 21.41 -0.29 -2.99
CA ASP A 164 21.94 0.46 -4.14
C ASP A 164 20.84 0.98 -5.06
N ARG A 165 19.75 0.24 -5.19
CA ARG A 165 18.57 0.65 -5.96
C ARG A 165 17.71 1.64 -5.17
N VAL A 166 17.57 1.42 -3.86
CA VAL A 166 16.82 2.32 -2.96
C VAL A 166 17.51 3.68 -2.88
N THR A 167 18.83 3.74 -2.72
CA THR A 167 19.58 5.02 -2.69
C THR A 167 19.46 5.79 -4.00
N LYS A 168 19.42 5.13 -5.14
CA LYS A 168 19.17 5.80 -6.43
C LYS A 168 17.76 6.37 -6.54
N LEU A 169 16.75 5.67 -6.02
CA LEU A 169 15.36 6.11 -6.06
C LEU A 169 15.10 7.34 -5.17
N PHE A 170 15.78 7.42 -4.02
CA PHE A 170 15.59 8.54 -3.08
C PHE A 170 16.60 9.68 -3.23
N GLY A 171 17.63 9.53 -4.06
CA GLY A 171 18.68 10.54 -4.23
C GLY A 171 19.51 10.77 -2.97
N CYS A 172 19.48 9.86 -1.99
CA CYS A 172 20.32 9.90 -0.81
C CYS A 172 21.76 9.51 -1.16
N LYS A 173 22.72 10.40 -0.87
CA LYS A 173 24.16 10.11 -0.96
C LYS A 173 24.62 9.35 0.28
#